data_a1094d86fcce6ecda294d422e485148a
#
_entry.id   a1094d86fcce6ecda294d422e485148a
#
_cell.length_a   1.000
_cell.length_b   1.000
_cell.length_c   1.000
_cell.angle_alpha   90.00
_cell.angle_beta   90.00
_cell.angle_gamma   90.00
#
_symmetry.space_group_name_H-M   'P 1'
#
loop_
_entity.id
_entity.type
_entity.pdbx_description
1 polymer ?
#
loop_
_entity_poly.entity_id
_entity_poly.type
_entity_poly.pdbx_seq_one_letter_code
_entity_poly.pdbx_strand_id
1 'polypeptide(L)'
;MDKNKKYTPVNKGHSYDLETDERINEFKRKLSSGWEDEYKEYRRLWEELPNKRIVRDYPLLVDLETVSRCNLKCPMCPTITQEFLDKRVTPFKKGQINLDLAKRIIDEVAGKIYSLRLSWIGEPTLHSKLIEIANYAKKKNIKEISFLTNGFKLNMDYFKKLVDAG
;
A
#
# COMPACT_ATOMS: atom_id res chain seq x y z
N MET A 1 -1.62 -22.09 -31.24
CA MET A 1 -1.85 -21.52 -29.89
C MET A 1 -1.91 -22.68 -28.92
N ASP A 2 -0.94 -22.82 -28.07
CA ASP A 2 -0.81 -23.91 -27.12
C ASP A 2 -1.89 -23.75 -26.01
N LYS A 3 -2.88 -24.66 -26.05
CA LYS A 3 -4.02 -24.66 -25.11
C LYS A 3 -3.62 -25.01 -23.66
N ASN A 4 -2.34 -25.35 -23.43
CA ASN A 4 -1.79 -25.73 -22.12
C ASN A 4 -0.93 -24.65 -21.47
N LYS A 5 -0.78 -23.47 -22.05
CA LYS A 5 -0.17 -22.36 -21.35
C LYS A 5 -1.12 -21.89 -20.26
N LYS A 6 -0.88 -22.34 -19.03
CA LYS A 6 -1.50 -21.78 -17.84
C LYS A 6 -1.25 -20.29 -17.87
N TYR A 7 -2.29 -19.50 -18.09
CA TYR A 7 -2.22 -18.05 -18.05
C TYR A 7 -1.87 -17.66 -16.61
N THR A 8 -0.71 -17.10 -16.43
CA THR A 8 -0.30 -16.54 -15.15
C THR A 8 -0.96 -15.16 -15.04
N PRO A 9 -1.98 -14.97 -14.21
CA PRO A 9 -2.62 -13.66 -14.06
C PRO A 9 -1.60 -12.66 -13.51
N VAL A 10 -1.33 -11.61 -14.24
CA VAL A 10 -0.54 -10.50 -13.75
C VAL A 10 -1.35 -9.81 -12.67
N ASN A 11 -0.89 -9.96 -11.43
CA ASN A 11 -1.30 -9.22 -10.24
C ASN A 11 -2.82 -9.10 -9.99
N LYS A 12 -3.36 -10.02 -9.24
CA LYS A 12 -4.69 -9.88 -8.61
C LYS A 12 -4.52 -9.29 -7.20
N GLY A 13 -4.29 -8.00 -7.12
CA GLY A 13 -4.12 -7.34 -5.83
C GLY A 13 -2.87 -7.85 -5.08
N HIS A 14 -2.95 -8.07 -3.78
CA HIS A 14 -1.82 -8.55 -2.96
C HIS A 14 -1.42 -10.02 -3.19
N SER A 15 -1.97 -10.70 -4.19
CA SER A 15 -1.56 -12.06 -4.54
C SER A 15 -0.50 -12.00 -5.63
N TYR A 16 0.75 -12.11 -5.25
CA TYR A 16 1.80 -12.50 -6.18
C TYR A 16 1.53 -13.95 -6.61
N ASP A 17 1.78 -14.25 -7.88
CA ASP A 17 1.81 -15.64 -8.33
C ASP A 17 3.05 -16.30 -7.72
N LEU A 18 2.81 -17.05 -6.67
CA LEU A 18 3.86 -17.74 -5.93
C LEU A 18 4.10 -19.16 -6.48
N GLU A 19 3.56 -19.44 -7.66
CA GLU A 19 3.76 -20.68 -8.45
C GLU A 19 3.22 -21.98 -7.82
N THR A 20 3.17 -22.07 -6.48
CA THR A 20 2.63 -23.25 -5.78
C THR A 20 1.65 -22.87 -4.68
N ASP A 21 0.68 -23.77 -4.41
CA ASP A 21 -0.30 -23.56 -3.35
C ASP A 21 0.34 -23.45 -1.95
N GLU A 22 1.45 -24.19 -1.72
CA GLU A 22 2.17 -24.10 -0.45
C GLU A 22 2.74 -22.70 -0.23
N ARG A 23 3.38 -22.12 -1.24
CA ARG A 23 3.95 -20.76 -1.16
C ARG A 23 2.86 -19.69 -0.99
N ILE A 24 1.74 -19.86 -1.69
CA ILE A 24 0.56 -18.99 -1.55
C ILE A 24 0.03 -19.06 -0.11
N ASN A 25 -0.13 -20.26 0.43
CA ASN A 25 -0.64 -20.46 1.78
C ASN A 25 0.34 -19.94 2.84
N GLU A 26 1.63 -20.17 2.67
CA GLU A 26 2.65 -19.61 3.58
C GLU A 26 2.65 -18.09 3.56
N PHE A 27 2.55 -17.49 2.38
CA PHE A 27 2.47 -16.04 2.22
C PHE A 27 1.23 -15.46 2.92
N LYS A 28 0.04 -16.06 2.69
CA LYS A 28 -1.20 -15.67 3.35
C LYS A 28 -1.09 -15.80 4.88
N ARG A 29 -0.51 -16.91 5.36
CA ARG A 29 -0.28 -17.14 6.80
C ARG A 29 0.60 -16.05 7.41
N LYS A 30 1.67 -15.63 6.71
CA LYS A 30 2.55 -14.55 7.19
C LYS A 30 1.83 -13.20 7.21
N LEU A 31 1.07 -12.89 6.15
CA LEU A 31 0.30 -11.63 6.07
C LEU A 31 -0.81 -11.54 7.12
N SER A 32 -1.43 -12.67 7.46
CA SER A 32 -2.54 -12.70 8.41
C SER A 32 -2.12 -12.89 9.85
N SER A 33 -0.83 -13.07 10.12
CA SER A 33 -0.33 -13.40 11.45
C SER A 33 -0.78 -12.40 12.52
N GLY A 34 -1.56 -12.89 13.50
CA GLY A 34 -2.10 -12.10 14.60
C GLY A 34 -3.40 -11.35 14.30
N TRP A 35 -4.00 -11.59 13.10
CA TRP A 35 -5.32 -11.07 12.73
C TRP A 35 -6.04 -11.95 11.68
N GLU A 36 -5.87 -13.26 11.82
CA GLU A 36 -6.27 -14.27 10.84
C GLU A 36 -7.75 -14.20 10.46
N ASP A 37 -8.64 -13.98 11.43
CA ASP A 37 -10.08 -13.92 11.18
C ASP A 37 -10.49 -12.60 10.51
N GLU A 38 -9.94 -11.47 10.95
CA GLU A 38 -10.15 -10.18 10.28
C GLU A 38 -9.55 -10.19 8.87
N TYR A 39 -8.41 -10.89 8.64
CA TYR A 39 -7.83 -11.04 7.32
C TYR A 39 -8.75 -11.82 6.37
N LYS A 40 -9.33 -12.94 6.82
CA LYS A 40 -10.32 -13.69 6.03
C LYS A 40 -11.52 -12.83 5.66
N GLU A 41 -12.05 -12.07 6.63
CA GLU A 41 -13.15 -11.15 6.40
C GLU A 41 -12.77 -10.02 5.45
N TYR A 42 -11.59 -9.41 5.62
CA TYR A 42 -11.04 -8.40 4.72
C TYR A 42 -10.98 -8.91 3.27
N ARG A 43 -10.44 -10.12 3.07
CA ARG A 43 -10.33 -10.72 1.73
C ARG A 43 -11.69 -11.09 1.14
N ARG A 44 -12.61 -11.59 1.95
CA ARG A 44 -14.00 -11.86 1.54
C ARG A 44 -14.69 -10.58 1.07
N LEU A 45 -14.60 -9.52 1.85
CA LEU A 45 -15.19 -8.22 1.51
C LEU A 45 -14.55 -7.59 0.27
N TRP A 46 -13.25 -7.78 0.07
CA TRP A 46 -12.52 -7.29 -1.11
C TRP A 46 -13.09 -7.83 -2.43
N GLU A 47 -13.57 -9.06 -2.41
CA GLU A 47 -14.20 -9.70 -3.57
C GLU A 47 -15.72 -9.42 -3.64
N GLU A 48 -16.38 -9.47 -2.50
CA GLU A 48 -17.84 -9.41 -2.45
C GLU A 48 -18.39 -8.00 -2.75
N LEU A 49 -17.80 -6.97 -2.15
CA LEU A 49 -18.34 -5.60 -2.26
C LEU A 49 -18.38 -5.09 -3.70
N PRO A 50 -17.29 -5.21 -4.51
CA PRO A 50 -17.36 -4.80 -5.92
C PRO A 50 -18.35 -5.63 -6.74
N ASN A 51 -18.39 -6.96 -6.52
CA ASN A 51 -19.26 -7.86 -7.24
C ASN A 51 -20.74 -7.55 -6.99
N LYS A 52 -21.08 -7.23 -5.75
CA LYS A 52 -22.45 -6.88 -5.33
C LYS A 52 -22.75 -5.37 -5.44
N ARG A 53 -21.75 -4.55 -5.81
CA ARG A 53 -21.86 -3.08 -5.88
C ARG A 53 -22.31 -2.47 -4.55
N ILE A 54 -21.83 -3.01 -3.44
CA ILE A 54 -22.12 -2.52 -2.08
C ILE A 54 -21.10 -1.45 -1.72
N VAL A 55 -21.59 -0.29 -1.28
CA VAL A 55 -20.76 0.80 -0.74
C VAL A 55 -20.84 0.76 0.78
N ARG A 56 -19.69 0.84 1.45
CA ARG A 56 -19.58 0.95 2.91
C ARG A 56 -19.36 2.41 3.31
N ASP A 57 -19.62 2.71 4.58
CA ASP A 57 -19.32 4.04 5.15
C ASP A 57 -17.82 4.36 5.13
N TYR A 58 -16.97 3.32 5.26
CA TYR A 58 -15.51 3.42 5.17
C TYR A 58 -14.94 2.40 4.19
N PRO A 59 -13.89 2.75 3.44
CA PRO A 59 -13.24 1.82 2.54
C PRO A 59 -12.53 0.70 3.32
N LEU A 60 -12.19 -0.38 2.63
CA LEU A 60 -11.38 -1.47 3.21
C LEU A 60 -9.92 -1.07 3.37
N LEU A 61 -9.43 -0.26 2.43
CA LEU A 61 -8.06 0.22 2.32
C LEU A 61 -8.07 1.72 2.04
N VAL A 62 -7.12 2.42 2.65
CA VAL A 62 -6.83 3.84 2.36
C VAL A 62 -5.41 3.96 1.81
N ASP A 63 -5.27 4.66 0.69
CA ASP A 63 -3.98 5.09 0.15
C ASP A 63 -3.65 6.49 0.68
N LEU A 64 -2.63 6.58 1.52
CA LEU A 64 -2.11 7.84 2.03
C LEU A 64 -0.82 8.20 1.29
N GLU A 65 -0.91 9.15 0.36
CA GLU A 65 0.28 9.67 -0.31
C GLU A 65 1.17 10.41 0.68
N THR A 66 2.24 9.78 1.12
CA THR A 66 3.17 10.37 2.09
C THR A 66 4.17 11.33 1.44
N VAL A 67 4.57 11.03 0.20
CA VAL A 67 5.48 11.86 -0.61
C VAL A 67 5.04 11.82 -2.07
N SER A 68 4.83 12.97 -2.67
CA SER A 68 4.46 13.11 -4.09
C SER A 68 5.66 13.37 -5.01
N ARG A 69 6.88 13.08 -4.57
CA ARG A 69 8.12 13.16 -5.37
C ARG A 69 8.83 11.81 -5.39
N CYS A 70 9.57 11.55 -6.46
CA CYS A 70 10.39 10.35 -6.61
C CYS A 70 11.81 10.74 -7.02
N ASN A 71 12.79 9.93 -6.62
CA ASN A 71 14.19 10.06 -7.00
C ASN A 71 14.53 9.32 -8.31
N LEU A 72 13.58 8.57 -8.87
CA LEU A 72 13.71 7.90 -10.17
C LEU A 72 12.82 8.57 -11.22
N LYS A 73 13.14 8.30 -12.50
CA LYS A 73 12.40 8.74 -13.69
C LYS A 73 12.09 7.52 -14.56
N CYS A 74 11.32 6.57 -14.04
CA CYS A 74 10.96 5.36 -14.77
C CYS A 74 10.15 5.71 -16.03
N PRO A 75 10.49 5.18 -17.21
CA PRO A 75 9.86 5.57 -18.48
C PRO A 75 8.33 5.37 -18.51
N MET A 76 7.81 4.39 -17.76
CA MET A 76 6.38 4.09 -17.67
C MET A 76 5.64 4.94 -16.61
N CYS A 77 6.35 5.76 -15.84
CA CYS A 77 5.73 6.48 -14.73
C CYS A 77 5.03 7.76 -15.23
N PRO A 78 3.74 7.95 -14.91
CA PRO A 78 3.02 9.14 -15.35
C PRO A 78 3.59 10.44 -14.77
N THR A 79 4.31 10.37 -13.64
CA THR A 79 4.85 11.56 -12.97
C THR A 79 5.94 12.30 -13.73
N ILE A 80 6.47 11.69 -14.80
CA ILE A 80 7.48 12.31 -15.69
C ILE A 80 6.88 12.85 -16.99
N THR A 81 5.58 12.62 -17.24
CA THR A 81 4.93 13.11 -18.47
C THR A 81 4.70 14.62 -18.39
N GLN A 82 4.65 15.26 -19.56
CA GLN A 82 4.44 16.69 -19.65
C GLN A 82 3.07 17.09 -19.09
N GLU A 83 2.05 16.26 -19.33
CA GLU A 83 0.69 16.46 -18.82
C GLU A 83 0.66 16.46 -17.29
N PHE A 84 1.35 15.52 -16.66
CA PHE A 84 1.44 15.46 -15.19
C PHE A 84 2.22 16.65 -14.61
N LEU A 85 3.21 17.14 -15.34
CA LEU A 85 4.03 18.28 -14.91
C LEU A 85 3.33 19.64 -15.16
N ASP A 86 2.32 19.67 -16.03
CA ASP A 86 1.54 20.88 -16.30
C ASP A 86 0.59 21.17 -15.13
N LYS A 87 0.90 22.19 -14.36
CA LYS A 87 0.12 22.62 -13.19
C LYS A 87 -1.33 23.02 -13.51
N ARG A 88 -1.64 23.29 -14.78
CA ARG A 88 -3.01 23.63 -15.23
C ARG A 88 -3.86 22.38 -15.37
N VAL A 89 -3.23 21.24 -15.67
CA VAL A 89 -3.90 19.94 -15.83
C VAL A 89 -3.89 19.17 -14.51
N THR A 90 -2.77 19.22 -13.78
CA THR A 90 -2.60 18.47 -12.54
C THR A 90 -2.18 19.44 -11.42
N PRO A 91 -3.09 19.86 -10.53
CA PRO A 91 -2.77 20.77 -9.42
C PRO A 91 -1.89 20.11 -8.34
N PHE A 92 -1.15 19.09 -8.69
CA PHE A 92 -0.31 18.30 -7.79
C PHE A 92 0.89 19.13 -7.32
N LYS A 93 0.99 19.39 -6.04
CA LYS A 93 2.18 20.00 -5.43
C LYS A 93 3.14 18.89 -5.02
N LYS A 94 4.35 18.90 -5.60
CA LYS A 94 5.44 18.02 -5.14
C LYS A 94 5.80 18.37 -3.70
N GLY A 95 5.70 17.40 -2.79
CA GLY A 95 5.96 17.60 -1.38
C GLY A 95 5.95 16.34 -0.58
N GLN A 96 5.82 16.51 0.70
CA GLN A 96 5.56 15.43 1.66
C GLN A 96 4.47 15.88 2.63
N ILE A 97 3.68 14.92 3.12
CA ILE A 97 2.63 15.19 4.10
C ILE A 97 3.26 15.66 5.42
N ASN A 98 2.59 16.58 6.09
CA ASN A 98 2.96 16.92 7.46
C ASN A 98 2.60 15.77 8.41
N LEU A 99 3.46 15.49 9.40
CA LEU A 99 3.28 14.39 10.34
C LEU A 99 1.96 14.50 11.12
N ASP A 100 1.59 15.72 11.57
CA ASP A 100 0.36 15.91 12.35
C ASP A 100 -0.87 15.67 11.49
N LEU A 101 -0.83 16.05 10.21
CA LEU A 101 -1.89 15.74 9.26
C LEU A 101 -2.00 14.23 9.02
N ALA A 102 -0.86 13.54 8.83
CA ALA A 102 -0.85 12.09 8.69
C ALA A 102 -1.46 11.41 9.93
N LYS A 103 -1.09 11.83 11.14
CA LYS A 103 -1.65 11.30 12.38
C LYS A 103 -3.16 11.54 12.49
N ARG A 104 -3.65 12.72 12.14
CA ARG A 104 -5.10 13.01 12.15
C ARG A 104 -5.87 12.12 11.19
N ILE A 105 -5.35 11.91 9.97
CA ILE A 105 -5.97 11.00 9.01
C ILE A 105 -5.99 9.57 9.56
N ILE A 106 -4.88 9.11 10.14
CA ILE A 106 -4.81 7.79 10.76
C ILE A 106 -5.81 7.65 11.89
N ASP A 107 -5.95 8.67 12.75
CA ASP A 107 -6.94 8.68 13.85
C ASP A 107 -8.38 8.58 13.34
N GLU A 108 -8.68 9.24 12.23
CA GLU A 108 -10.02 9.22 11.62
C GLU A 108 -10.39 7.84 11.10
N VAL A 109 -9.44 7.11 10.51
CA VAL A 109 -9.70 5.81 9.87
C VAL A 109 -9.41 4.60 10.77
N ALA A 110 -8.76 4.80 11.92
CA ALA A 110 -8.44 3.74 12.86
C ALA A 110 -9.69 3.00 13.34
N GLY A 111 -9.64 1.65 13.33
CA GLY A 111 -10.79 0.79 13.67
C GLY A 111 -11.89 0.71 12.61
N LYS A 112 -11.76 1.42 11.47
CA LYS A 112 -12.75 1.46 10.39
C LYS A 112 -12.25 0.83 9.10
N ILE A 113 -10.94 0.76 8.92
CA ILE A 113 -10.27 0.16 7.76
C ILE A 113 -9.39 -1.03 8.20
N TYR A 114 -9.08 -1.91 7.27
CA TYR A 114 -8.15 -3.02 7.49
C TYR A 114 -6.73 -2.66 7.11
N SER A 115 -6.56 -1.92 6.02
CA SER A 115 -5.27 -1.66 5.40
C SER A 115 -5.02 -0.17 5.18
N LEU A 116 -3.78 0.25 5.41
CA LEU A 116 -3.26 1.58 5.10
C LEU A 116 -2.01 1.44 4.23
N ARG A 117 -2.07 1.95 3.02
CA ARG A 117 -0.91 2.01 2.14
C ARG A 117 -0.31 3.41 2.16
N LEU A 118 0.95 3.51 2.56
CA LEU A 118 1.68 4.77 2.76
C LEU A 118 2.37 5.27 1.48
N SER A 119 1.81 4.93 0.32
CA SER A 119 2.33 5.36 -0.99
C SER A 119 1.22 5.41 -2.03
N TRP A 120 1.42 6.25 -3.02
CA TRP A 120 0.58 6.30 -4.23
C TRP A 120 1.44 6.47 -5.47
N ILE A 121 1.96 7.68 -5.74
CA ILE A 121 2.71 8.01 -6.95
C ILE A 121 4.19 8.23 -6.66
N GLY A 122 4.53 8.79 -5.50
CA GLY A 122 5.90 9.12 -5.12
C GLY A 122 6.68 7.95 -4.54
N GLU A 123 7.90 8.24 -4.08
CA GLU A 123 8.75 7.27 -3.37
C GLU A 123 8.64 7.51 -1.86
N PRO A 124 7.93 6.65 -1.11
CA PRO A 124 7.64 6.88 0.31
C PRO A 124 8.89 6.94 1.18
N THR A 125 9.98 6.23 0.84
CA THR A 125 11.23 6.25 1.61
C THR A 125 11.96 7.60 1.56
N LEU A 126 11.50 8.53 0.72
CA LEU A 126 11.96 9.93 0.75
C LEU A 126 11.32 10.76 1.86
N HIS A 127 10.28 10.24 2.51
CA HIS A 127 9.66 10.93 3.65
C HIS A 127 10.51 10.76 4.90
N SER A 128 10.95 11.87 5.49
CA SER A 128 11.84 11.86 6.66
C SER A 128 11.23 11.19 7.91
N LYS A 129 9.90 11.11 7.96
CA LYS A 129 9.11 10.57 9.08
C LYS A 129 8.29 9.32 8.72
N LEU A 130 8.64 8.60 7.64
CA LEU A 130 7.88 7.42 7.21
C LEU A 130 7.75 6.38 8.31
N ILE A 131 8.86 6.06 9.00
CA ILE A 131 8.90 5.09 10.10
C ILE A 131 7.99 5.55 11.26
N GLU A 132 7.99 6.86 11.57
CA GLU A 132 7.15 7.40 12.63
C GLU A 132 5.66 7.32 12.28
N ILE A 133 5.31 7.55 11.00
CA ILE A 133 3.94 7.39 10.49
C ILE A 133 3.50 5.92 10.57
N ALA A 134 4.35 4.98 10.12
CA ALA A 134 4.06 3.55 10.18
C ALA A 134 3.85 3.08 11.63
N ASN A 135 4.77 3.45 12.53
CA ASN A 135 4.64 3.17 13.96
C ASN A 135 3.34 3.71 14.57
N TYR A 136 2.94 4.92 14.15
CA TYR A 136 1.71 5.50 14.63
C TYR A 136 0.48 4.72 14.16
N ALA A 137 0.45 4.32 12.90
CA ALA A 137 -0.62 3.49 12.33
C ALA A 137 -0.72 2.12 13.04
N LYS A 138 0.44 1.48 13.32
CA LYS A 138 0.50 0.24 14.11
C LYS A 138 -0.08 0.42 15.53
N LYS A 139 0.31 1.49 16.23
CA LYS A 139 -0.23 1.82 17.56
C LYS A 139 -1.75 2.05 17.56
N LYS A 140 -2.31 2.49 16.44
CA LYS A 140 -3.76 2.65 16.22
C LYS A 140 -4.44 1.37 15.76
N ASN A 141 -3.72 0.24 15.81
CA ASN A 141 -4.22 -1.09 15.48
C ASN A 141 -4.73 -1.24 14.03
N ILE A 142 -4.14 -0.48 13.08
CA ILE A 142 -4.35 -0.76 11.66
C ILE A 142 -3.63 -2.08 11.34
N LYS A 143 -4.36 -3.04 10.79
CA LYS A 143 -3.91 -4.44 10.68
C LYS A 143 -2.83 -4.64 9.61
N GLU A 144 -3.00 -4.00 8.47
CA GLU A 144 -2.03 -4.05 7.37
C GLU A 144 -1.49 -2.66 7.08
N ILE A 145 -0.17 -2.50 7.18
CA ILE A 145 0.53 -1.28 6.78
C ILE A 145 1.50 -1.66 5.68
N SER A 146 1.36 -1.01 4.53
CA SER A 146 2.16 -1.34 3.36
C SER A 146 2.60 -0.08 2.59
N PHE A 147 3.56 -0.23 1.72
CA PHE A 147 3.91 0.76 0.72
C PHE A 147 4.68 0.11 -0.44
N LEU A 148 4.61 0.75 -1.59
CA LEU A 148 5.44 0.40 -2.75
C LEU A 148 6.66 1.30 -2.75
N THR A 149 7.83 0.72 -2.99
CA THR A 149 9.11 1.46 -3.02
C THR A 149 9.99 0.98 -4.16
N ASN A 150 10.79 1.90 -4.69
CA ASN A 150 11.84 1.57 -5.65
C ASN A 150 13.08 0.95 -4.98
N GLY A 151 13.10 0.86 -3.68
CA GLY A 151 14.17 0.22 -2.90
C GLY A 151 15.48 1.01 -2.80
N PHE A 152 15.64 2.13 -3.48
CA PHE A 152 16.91 2.86 -3.58
C PHE A 152 17.50 3.26 -2.21
N LYS A 153 16.65 3.58 -1.26
CA LYS A 153 17.06 3.95 0.12
C LYS A 153 17.07 2.78 1.10
N LEU A 154 16.64 1.59 0.68
CA LEU A 154 16.59 0.44 1.56
C LEU A 154 18.02 -0.11 1.77
N ASN A 155 18.56 0.16 2.93
CA ASN A 155 19.68 -0.60 3.49
C ASN A 155 19.18 -1.47 4.65
N MET A 156 20.02 -2.35 5.17
CA MET A 156 19.63 -3.30 6.22
C MET A 156 19.11 -2.61 7.48
N ASP A 157 19.71 -1.50 7.89
CA ASP A 157 19.30 -0.78 9.11
C ASP A 157 17.95 -0.10 8.93
N TYR A 158 17.74 0.50 7.76
CA TYR A 158 16.45 1.13 7.43
C TYR A 158 15.34 0.09 7.30
N PHE A 159 15.65 -1.05 6.66
CA PHE A 159 14.72 -2.17 6.53
C PHE A 159 14.30 -2.72 7.90
N LYS A 160 15.27 -2.96 8.82
CA LYS A 160 14.96 -3.40 10.19
C LYS A 160 14.03 -2.42 10.90
N LYS A 161 14.31 -1.11 10.82
CA LYS A 161 13.45 -0.09 11.42
C LYS A 161 12.03 -0.08 10.85
N LEU A 162 11.87 -0.38 9.57
CA LEU A 162 10.55 -0.51 8.94
C LEU A 162 9.79 -1.75 9.45
N VAL A 163 10.48 -2.89 9.54
CA VAL A 163 9.90 -4.13 10.09
C VAL A 163 9.49 -3.95 11.56
N ASP A 164 10.32 -3.30 12.35
CA ASP A 164 10.02 -3.01 13.76
C ASP A 164 8.84 -2.03 13.91
N ALA A 165 8.65 -1.17 12.94
CA ALA A 165 7.57 -0.20 12.92
C ALA A 165 6.19 -0.80 12.57
N GLY A 166 6.15 -1.97 11.98
CA GLY A 166 4.92 -2.70 11.66
C GLY A 166 4.95 -3.28 10.27
#